data_dd67de9b34dbc7e36db8334cc88f5bd1
#
_entry.id   dd67de9b34dbc7e36db8334cc88f5bd1
#
_cell.length_a   1.000
_cell.length_b   1.000
_cell.length_c   1.000
_cell.angle_alpha   90.00
_cell.angle_beta   90.00
_cell.angle_gamma   90.00
#
_symmetry.space_group_name_H-M   'P 1'
#
loop_
_entity.id
_entity.type
_entity.pdbx_description
1 polymer ?
#
loop_
_entity_poly.entity_id
_entity_poly.type
_entity_poly.pdbx_seq_one_letter_code
_entity_poly.pdbx_strand_id
1 'polypeptide(L)'
;SRMSRERIPMRTIKEVLRLKWACGLSRQAISKSCGIARSTVDEYTKRARQAGLLWPLPADLDDTALERLLYQPVIVSDSPRPLPVWADVHKELARKSVTLVLLWDEYKAQYPDGYQYSHFADLYRDYAKKLDISMRQVHHAGEKLFIDYCGQTVPVIDKSTGEVQDCQVFVAVLGASNFTYAEATYTQGLPDWIGSHVRALEFIGGVPEILVPDNLLSGITKACRYEPGVNRTYQEMAVHYGAAVIPARVRKPKDKAKVEAGVQLVQRWILAALRNRTFFSLAELNAAIRELLDKLNNKPFKKLSGSRISRFQEIDKPALQPLPASAFEYAEWKIKKRPGIDYHIEVNDHYYSVPYQLRNEHLDVR
;
A
#
# COMPACT_ATOMS: atom_id res chain seq x y z
N SER A 1 9.62 -15.46 9.81
CA SER A 1 10.88 -15.78 9.13
C SER A 1 11.68 -16.73 10.01
N ARG A 2 11.52 -18.05 9.84
CA ARG A 2 12.48 -19.02 10.35
C ARG A 2 13.73 -18.88 9.48
N MET A 3 14.79 -18.29 10.03
CA MET A 3 16.13 -18.40 9.45
C MET A 3 16.41 -19.90 9.24
N SER A 4 16.72 -20.29 8.02
CA SER A 4 17.28 -21.58 7.70
C SER A 4 18.53 -21.73 8.55
N ARG A 5 18.51 -22.60 9.57
CA ARG A 5 19.70 -22.90 10.35
C ARG A 5 20.72 -23.50 9.39
N GLU A 6 21.88 -22.88 9.30
CA GLU A 6 23.02 -23.45 8.57
C GLU A 6 23.23 -24.91 9.01
N ARG A 7 23.31 -25.80 8.03
CA ARG A 7 23.56 -27.21 8.29
C ARG A 7 24.97 -27.37 8.87
N ILE A 8 25.08 -28.14 9.95
CA ILE A 8 26.36 -28.42 10.56
C ILE A 8 27.16 -29.35 9.63
N PRO A 9 28.48 -29.13 9.43
CA PRO A 9 29.31 -29.97 8.59
C PRO A 9 29.31 -31.43 9.06
N MET A 10 29.34 -32.39 8.13
CA MET A 10 29.32 -33.83 8.42
C MET A 10 30.48 -34.24 9.34
N ARG A 11 31.65 -33.63 9.19
CA ARG A 11 32.79 -33.81 10.09
C ARG A 11 32.43 -33.52 11.54
N THR A 12 31.70 -32.44 11.82
CA THR A 12 31.28 -32.12 13.19
C THR A 12 30.23 -33.10 13.70
N ILE A 13 29.34 -33.59 12.84
CA ILE A 13 28.37 -34.63 13.23
C ILE A 13 29.07 -35.94 13.59
N LYS A 14 30.02 -36.40 12.77
CA LYS A 14 30.84 -37.57 13.08
C LYS A 14 31.57 -37.44 14.43
N GLU A 15 32.10 -36.26 14.72
CA GLU A 15 32.77 -35.98 16.00
C GLU A 15 31.77 -36.01 17.18
N VAL A 16 30.57 -35.48 17.04
CA VAL A 16 29.51 -35.58 18.04
C VAL A 16 29.19 -37.03 18.35
N LEU A 17 29.04 -37.89 17.33
CA LEU A 17 28.75 -39.31 17.49
C LEU A 17 29.90 -40.05 18.15
N ARG A 18 31.16 -39.77 17.76
CA ARG A 18 32.37 -40.31 18.39
C ARG A 18 32.42 -39.96 19.88
N LEU A 19 32.30 -38.69 20.22
CA LEU A 19 32.35 -38.20 21.59
C LEU A 19 31.22 -38.78 22.45
N LYS A 20 30.06 -39.03 21.86
CA LYS A 20 28.91 -39.63 22.57
C LYS A 20 29.08 -41.11 22.82
N TRP A 21 29.48 -41.87 21.81
CA TRP A 21 29.44 -43.33 21.87
C TRP A 21 30.80 -44.00 22.16
N ALA A 22 31.88 -43.42 21.66
CA ALA A 22 33.22 -43.95 21.98
C ALA A 22 33.76 -43.38 23.28
N CYS A 23 33.58 -42.08 23.55
CA CYS A 23 34.13 -41.44 24.73
C CYS A 23 33.13 -41.32 25.90
N GLY A 24 31.85 -41.67 25.70
CA GLY A 24 30.83 -41.64 26.77
C GLY A 24 30.53 -40.25 27.35
N LEU A 25 30.90 -39.17 26.64
CA LEU A 25 30.78 -37.82 27.17
C LEU A 25 29.35 -37.36 27.36
N SER A 26 29.18 -36.48 28.34
CA SER A 26 27.88 -35.84 28.58
C SER A 26 27.53 -34.87 27.43
N ARG A 27 26.23 -34.67 27.18
CA ARG A 27 25.70 -33.72 26.21
C ARG A 27 26.30 -32.31 26.36
N GLN A 28 26.53 -31.87 27.60
CA GLN A 28 27.12 -30.58 27.91
C GLN A 28 28.58 -30.49 27.50
N ALA A 29 29.36 -31.56 27.75
CA ALA A 29 30.76 -31.64 27.35
C ALA A 29 30.91 -31.65 25.82
N ILE A 30 30.06 -32.40 25.12
CA ILE A 30 30.04 -32.46 23.64
C ILE A 30 29.65 -31.10 23.05
N SER A 31 28.61 -30.45 23.58
CA SER A 31 28.19 -29.10 23.17
C SER A 31 29.36 -28.11 23.29
N LYS A 32 30.10 -28.14 24.39
CA LYS A 32 31.24 -27.25 24.61
C LYS A 32 32.44 -27.61 23.70
N SER A 33 32.70 -28.88 23.49
CA SER A 33 33.82 -29.36 22.65
C SER A 33 33.60 -29.05 21.16
N CYS A 34 32.38 -29.24 20.65
CA CYS A 34 32.05 -29.04 19.24
C CYS A 34 31.51 -27.61 18.91
N GLY A 35 31.35 -26.75 19.91
CA GLY A 35 30.83 -25.38 19.70
C GLY A 35 29.38 -25.30 19.19
N ILE A 36 28.54 -26.29 19.52
CA ILE A 36 27.15 -26.40 19.04
C ILE A 36 26.16 -26.42 20.21
N ALA A 37 24.91 -26.08 19.95
CA ALA A 37 23.87 -26.09 20.98
C ALA A 37 23.59 -27.49 21.52
N ARG A 38 23.24 -27.61 22.80
CA ARG A 38 22.90 -28.90 23.44
C ARG A 38 21.75 -29.62 22.74
N SER A 39 20.73 -28.86 22.32
CA SER A 39 19.61 -29.40 21.53
C SER A 39 20.04 -30.03 20.22
N THR A 40 21.08 -29.48 19.61
CA THR A 40 21.67 -29.99 18.37
C THR A 40 22.39 -31.29 18.58
N VAL A 41 23.13 -31.45 19.71
CA VAL A 41 23.76 -32.73 20.11
C VAL A 41 22.69 -33.81 20.29
N ASP A 42 21.59 -33.51 21.00
CA ASP A 42 20.47 -34.43 21.20
C ASP A 42 19.81 -34.82 19.87
N GLU A 43 19.59 -33.84 18.98
CA GLU A 43 18.98 -34.07 17.68
C GLU A 43 19.80 -35.04 16.82
N TYR A 44 21.07 -34.80 16.64
CA TYR A 44 21.93 -35.70 15.84
C TYR A 44 22.14 -37.05 16.47
N THR A 45 22.25 -37.15 17.79
CA THR A 45 22.33 -38.42 18.49
C THR A 45 21.02 -39.24 18.32
N LYS A 46 19.87 -38.57 18.37
CA LYS A 46 18.56 -39.19 18.12
C LYS A 46 18.44 -39.69 16.69
N ARG A 47 18.77 -38.85 15.70
CA ARG A 47 18.70 -39.19 14.27
C ARG A 47 19.61 -40.40 13.95
N ALA A 48 20.82 -40.40 14.47
CA ALA A 48 21.75 -41.49 14.24
C ALA A 48 21.26 -42.82 14.85
N ARG A 49 20.66 -42.80 16.05
CA ARG A 49 19.99 -43.98 16.63
C ARG A 49 18.81 -44.46 15.79
N GLN A 50 17.99 -43.55 15.31
CA GLN A 50 16.84 -43.87 14.44
C GLN A 50 17.27 -44.46 13.09
N ALA A 51 18.44 -44.04 12.60
CA ALA A 51 19.06 -44.60 11.40
C ALA A 51 19.81 -45.90 11.64
N GLY A 52 19.79 -46.45 12.88
CA GLY A 52 20.48 -47.69 13.24
C GLY A 52 22.02 -47.58 13.28
N LEU A 53 22.55 -46.35 13.33
CA LEU A 53 24.00 -46.14 13.37
C LEU A 53 24.54 -46.37 14.76
N LEU A 54 25.65 -47.16 14.84
CA LEU A 54 26.43 -47.43 16.04
C LEU A 54 27.86 -46.99 15.82
N TRP A 55 28.65 -46.91 16.91
CA TRP A 55 30.09 -46.63 16.84
C TRP A 55 30.92 -47.88 17.03
N PRO A 56 31.96 -48.11 16.23
CA PRO A 56 32.45 -47.27 15.12
C PRO A 56 31.52 -47.26 13.92
N LEU A 57 31.48 -46.12 13.20
CA LEU A 57 30.76 -46.04 11.95
C LEU A 57 31.38 -46.98 10.91
N PRO A 58 30.59 -47.63 10.03
CA PRO A 58 31.13 -48.49 8.96
C PRO A 58 32.17 -47.74 8.12
N ALA A 59 33.26 -48.43 7.76
CA ALA A 59 34.37 -47.83 7.03
C ALA A 59 34.02 -47.39 5.62
N ASP A 60 33.00 -47.97 5.04
CA ASP A 60 32.43 -47.72 3.73
C ASP A 60 31.39 -46.56 3.72
N LEU A 61 31.05 -46.01 4.92
CA LEU A 61 30.07 -44.94 5.06
C LEU A 61 30.71 -43.58 4.79
N ASP A 62 30.60 -43.10 3.56
CA ASP A 62 31.05 -41.78 3.18
C ASP A 62 30.12 -40.65 3.76
N ASP A 63 30.53 -39.40 3.62
CA ASP A 63 29.77 -38.24 4.13
C ASP A 63 28.39 -38.12 3.46
N THR A 64 28.28 -38.48 2.20
CA THR A 64 27.03 -38.41 1.40
C THR A 64 26.05 -39.50 1.86
N ALA A 65 26.53 -40.71 2.08
CA ALA A 65 25.70 -41.81 2.60
C ALA A 65 25.27 -41.54 4.05
N LEU A 66 26.16 -41.03 4.89
CA LEU A 66 25.80 -40.59 6.24
C LEU A 66 24.77 -39.47 6.24
N GLU A 67 24.89 -38.48 5.35
CA GLU A 67 23.91 -37.41 5.20
C GLU A 67 22.54 -37.97 4.83
N ARG A 68 22.46 -38.88 3.86
CA ARG A 68 21.20 -39.53 3.46
C ARG A 68 20.56 -40.30 4.62
N LEU A 69 21.33 -41.01 5.43
CA LEU A 69 20.81 -41.75 6.58
C LEU A 69 20.31 -40.85 7.70
N LEU A 70 21.02 -39.75 7.99
CA LEU A 70 20.65 -38.80 9.04
C LEU A 70 19.51 -37.87 8.66
N TYR A 71 19.33 -37.62 7.38
CA TYR A 71 18.30 -36.72 6.83
C TYR A 71 17.28 -37.46 5.96
N GLN A 72 17.11 -38.77 6.18
CA GLN A 72 15.95 -39.45 5.60
C GLN A 72 14.69 -38.64 5.95
N PRO A 73 13.81 -38.32 4.99
CA PRO A 73 12.51 -37.78 5.32
C PRO A 73 11.89 -38.77 6.32
N VAL A 74 11.48 -38.28 7.47
CA VAL A 74 10.66 -39.04 8.40
C VAL A 74 9.44 -39.44 7.59
N ILE A 75 9.32 -40.72 7.24
CA ILE A 75 8.09 -41.27 6.73
C ILE A 75 7.15 -41.20 7.94
N VAL A 76 6.48 -40.08 8.06
CA VAL A 76 5.28 -39.93 8.87
C VAL A 76 4.34 -40.95 8.28
N SER A 77 3.88 -41.90 9.06
CA SER A 77 2.91 -42.93 8.65
C SER A 77 1.76 -42.22 7.94
N ASP A 78 1.73 -42.43 6.64
CA ASP A 78 0.80 -41.78 5.75
C ASP A 78 -0.51 -42.56 5.76
N SER A 79 -1.41 -42.18 6.63
CA SER A 79 -2.79 -42.09 6.18
C SER A 79 -2.94 -40.64 5.70
N PRO A 80 -3.07 -40.40 4.40
CA PRO A 80 -3.18 -39.04 3.88
C PRO A 80 -4.45 -38.42 4.43
N ARG A 81 -4.28 -37.51 5.39
CA ARG A 81 -5.41 -36.68 5.85
C ARG A 81 -5.98 -35.99 4.63
N PRO A 82 -7.29 -36.10 4.38
CA PRO A 82 -7.89 -35.55 3.16
C PRO A 82 -7.63 -34.05 3.11
N LEU A 83 -7.00 -33.61 2.03
CA LEU A 83 -6.76 -32.20 1.78
C LEU A 83 -8.06 -31.53 1.38
N PRO A 84 -8.37 -30.33 1.91
CA PRO A 84 -9.48 -29.53 1.44
C PRO A 84 -9.28 -29.15 -0.05
N VAL A 85 -10.38 -28.98 -0.77
CA VAL A 85 -10.34 -28.38 -2.11
C VAL A 85 -10.15 -26.87 -1.92
N TRP A 86 -8.90 -26.42 -1.98
CA TRP A 86 -8.53 -25.02 -1.68
C TRP A 86 -9.21 -24.00 -2.59
N ALA A 87 -9.58 -24.38 -3.82
CA ALA A 87 -10.33 -23.52 -4.73
C ALA A 87 -11.74 -23.22 -4.18
N ASP A 88 -12.39 -24.19 -3.60
CA ASP A 88 -13.72 -24.02 -2.99
C ASP A 88 -13.61 -23.20 -1.69
N VAL A 89 -12.65 -23.51 -0.83
CA VAL A 89 -12.35 -22.72 0.37
C VAL A 89 -12.11 -21.25 0.01
N HIS A 90 -11.35 -20.98 -1.03
CA HIS A 90 -11.07 -19.62 -1.48
C HIS A 90 -12.31 -18.89 -2.02
N LYS A 91 -13.16 -19.62 -2.76
CA LYS A 91 -14.43 -19.10 -3.28
C LYS A 91 -15.43 -18.79 -2.17
N GLU A 92 -15.54 -19.67 -1.18
CA GLU A 92 -16.43 -19.47 -0.03
C GLU A 92 -16.00 -18.30 0.85
N LEU A 93 -14.68 -18.09 1.06
CA LEU A 93 -14.16 -16.93 1.79
C LEU A 93 -14.50 -15.58 1.14
N ALA A 94 -14.83 -15.54 -0.15
CA ALA A 94 -15.30 -14.34 -0.81
C ALA A 94 -16.74 -13.95 -0.45
N ARG A 95 -17.50 -14.83 0.20
CA ARG A 95 -18.87 -14.57 0.64
C ARG A 95 -18.89 -13.75 1.92
N LYS A 96 -19.88 -12.88 2.05
CA LYS A 96 -20.04 -12.03 3.23
C LYS A 96 -20.18 -12.90 4.51
N SER A 97 -19.42 -12.53 5.54
CA SER A 97 -19.43 -13.17 6.87
C SER A 97 -18.87 -14.61 6.93
N VAL A 98 -18.35 -15.16 5.86
CA VAL A 98 -17.63 -16.45 5.87
C VAL A 98 -16.20 -16.23 6.36
N THR A 99 -15.79 -17.03 7.34
CA THR A 99 -14.44 -16.95 7.93
C THR A 99 -13.66 -18.26 7.69
N LEU A 100 -12.34 -18.18 7.73
CA LEU A 100 -11.51 -19.38 7.59
C LEU A 100 -11.71 -20.38 8.72
N VAL A 101 -12.07 -19.89 9.91
CA VAL A 101 -12.42 -20.74 11.08
C VAL A 101 -13.69 -21.54 10.79
N LEU A 102 -14.74 -20.90 10.26
CA LEU A 102 -15.99 -21.57 9.89
C LEU A 102 -15.73 -22.68 8.87
N LEU A 103 -14.96 -22.40 7.81
CA LEU A 103 -14.64 -23.41 6.79
C LEU A 103 -13.75 -24.53 7.33
N TRP A 104 -12.92 -24.24 8.33
CA TRP A 104 -12.17 -25.27 9.03
C TRP A 104 -13.10 -26.14 9.92
N ASP A 105 -14.05 -25.56 10.61
CA ASP A 105 -15.06 -26.32 11.40
C ASP A 105 -15.87 -27.24 10.48
N GLU A 106 -16.31 -26.78 9.32
CA GLU A 106 -17.00 -27.58 8.31
C GLU A 106 -16.10 -28.72 7.78
N TYR A 107 -14.84 -28.44 7.49
CA TYR A 107 -13.85 -29.44 7.14
C TYR A 107 -13.66 -30.48 8.24
N LYS A 108 -13.58 -30.07 9.51
CA LYS A 108 -13.43 -30.97 10.66
C LYS A 108 -14.69 -31.80 10.91
N ALA A 109 -15.87 -31.26 10.64
CA ALA A 109 -17.13 -32.04 10.73
C ALA A 109 -17.15 -33.18 9.69
N GLN A 110 -16.63 -32.94 8.48
CA GLN A 110 -16.52 -33.95 7.44
C GLN A 110 -15.35 -34.93 7.68
N TYR A 111 -14.24 -34.42 8.24
CA TYR A 111 -13.01 -35.18 8.46
C TYR A 111 -12.52 -35.00 9.91
N PRO A 112 -13.05 -35.75 10.90
CA PRO A 112 -12.67 -35.61 12.31
C PRO A 112 -11.18 -35.72 12.57
N ASP A 113 -10.46 -36.59 11.84
CA ASP A 113 -9.00 -36.76 11.93
C ASP A 113 -8.21 -35.78 11.02
N GLY A 114 -8.90 -34.85 10.35
CA GLY A 114 -8.31 -33.84 9.49
C GLY A 114 -7.34 -32.91 10.18
N TYR A 115 -6.77 -31.97 9.42
CA TYR A 115 -5.79 -31.01 9.92
C TYR A 115 -6.32 -30.13 11.04
N GLN A 116 -5.48 -29.80 12.01
CA GLN A 116 -5.77 -28.79 13.03
C GLN A 116 -5.75 -27.40 12.40
N TYR A 117 -6.47 -26.44 13.01
CA TYR A 117 -6.67 -25.10 12.46
C TYR A 117 -5.37 -24.40 12.02
N SER A 118 -4.32 -24.45 12.86
CA SER A 118 -3.04 -23.80 12.53
C SER A 118 -2.44 -24.31 11.22
N HIS A 119 -2.44 -25.64 11.04
CA HIS A 119 -1.90 -26.24 9.83
C HIS A 119 -2.81 -26.03 8.62
N PHE A 120 -4.14 -26.12 8.81
CA PHE A 120 -5.13 -25.79 7.77
C PHE A 120 -4.94 -24.35 7.28
N ALA A 121 -4.79 -23.38 8.20
CA ALA A 121 -4.56 -21.99 7.88
C ALA A 121 -3.19 -21.74 7.19
N ASP A 122 -2.15 -22.50 7.56
CA ASP A 122 -0.83 -22.41 6.90
C ASP A 122 -0.91 -22.94 5.45
N LEU A 123 -1.54 -24.09 5.24
CA LEU A 123 -1.75 -24.66 3.90
C LEU A 123 -2.60 -23.73 3.01
N TYR A 124 -3.67 -23.16 3.56
CA TYR A 124 -4.47 -22.18 2.83
C TYR A 124 -3.66 -20.93 2.46
N ARG A 125 -2.85 -20.38 3.39
CA ARG A 125 -1.97 -19.25 3.09
C ARG A 125 -0.97 -19.54 1.97
N ASP A 126 -0.43 -20.74 1.94
CA ASP A 126 0.50 -21.14 0.87
C ASP A 126 -0.21 -21.33 -0.48
N TYR A 127 -1.46 -21.81 -0.46
CA TYR A 127 -2.31 -21.84 -1.65
C TYR A 127 -2.67 -20.43 -2.13
N ALA A 128 -3.14 -19.55 -1.24
CA ALA A 128 -3.50 -18.18 -1.55
C ALA A 128 -2.32 -17.36 -2.11
N LYS A 129 -1.10 -17.57 -1.59
CA LYS A 129 0.13 -16.97 -2.15
C LYS A 129 0.40 -17.36 -3.59
N LYS A 130 0.03 -18.57 -4.00
CA LYS A 130 0.18 -19.04 -5.40
C LYS A 130 -0.86 -18.43 -6.34
N LEU A 131 -2.06 -18.12 -5.81
CA LEU A 131 -3.12 -17.44 -6.56
C LEU A 131 -2.85 -15.93 -6.67
N ASP A 132 -2.21 -15.35 -5.66
CA ASP A 132 -1.85 -13.94 -5.63
C ASP A 132 -0.58 -13.68 -6.47
N ILE A 133 -0.64 -14.11 -7.73
CA ILE A 133 0.28 -13.62 -8.76
C ILE A 133 -0.13 -12.17 -9.02
N SER A 134 0.32 -11.31 -8.14
CA SER A 134 0.19 -9.87 -8.29
C SER A 134 1.02 -9.47 -9.52
N MET A 135 0.37 -9.35 -10.66
CA MET A 135 1.00 -8.69 -11.82
C MET A 135 1.41 -7.29 -11.36
N ARG A 136 2.72 -7.08 -11.29
CA ARG A 136 3.29 -5.78 -10.94
C ARG A 136 2.81 -4.79 -11.98
N GLN A 137 1.99 -3.81 -11.58
CA GLN A 137 1.57 -2.77 -12.50
C GLN A 137 2.82 -1.97 -12.92
N VAL A 138 3.01 -1.88 -14.21
CA VAL A 138 4.04 -1.00 -14.79
C VAL A 138 3.44 0.41 -14.83
N HIS A 139 4.14 1.36 -14.24
CA HIS A 139 3.80 2.78 -14.31
C HIS A 139 4.80 3.46 -15.22
N HIS A 140 4.31 4.07 -16.28
CA HIS A 140 5.14 4.83 -17.22
C HIS A 140 5.46 6.22 -16.63
N ALA A 141 6.62 6.74 -17.01
CA ALA A 141 7.07 8.05 -16.59
C ALA A 141 6.14 9.14 -17.16
N GLY A 142 5.80 10.14 -16.32
CA GLY A 142 4.91 11.24 -16.70
C GLY A 142 3.44 10.85 -16.94
N GLU A 143 3.07 9.56 -16.84
CA GLU A 143 1.74 9.10 -17.22
C GLU A 143 0.68 9.43 -16.15
N LYS A 144 0.88 9.01 -14.90
CA LYS A 144 -0.19 9.04 -13.87
C LYS A 144 0.21 9.77 -12.61
N LEU A 145 -0.67 10.66 -12.15
CA LEU A 145 -0.66 11.23 -10.80
C LEU A 145 -1.84 10.66 -10.02
N PHE A 146 -1.56 9.91 -8.97
CA PHE A 146 -2.55 9.34 -8.08
C PHE A 146 -2.85 10.30 -6.94
N ILE A 147 -4.13 10.54 -6.64
CA ILE A 147 -4.58 11.61 -5.77
C ILE A 147 -5.62 11.09 -4.78
N ASP A 148 -5.45 11.45 -3.50
CA ASP A 148 -6.40 11.11 -2.44
C ASP A 148 -6.26 12.06 -1.25
N TYR A 149 -7.19 12.00 -0.30
CA TYR A 149 -7.05 12.58 1.03
C TYR A 149 -6.65 11.51 2.05
N CYS A 150 -5.81 11.90 3.01
CA CYS A 150 -5.59 11.05 4.17
C CYS A 150 -6.89 10.92 4.98
N GLY A 151 -7.18 9.70 5.49
CA GLY A 151 -8.29 9.54 6.43
C GLY A 151 -8.04 10.16 7.81
N GLN A 152 -6.79 10.54 8.10
CA GLN A 152 -6.39 11.19 9.35
C GLN A 152 -6.31 12.69 9.15
N THR A 153 -6.91 13.46 10.08
CA THR A 153 -6.89 14.92 10.14
C THR A 153 -5.79 15.43 11.06
N VAL A 154 -5.48 16.72 10.95
CA VAL A 154 -4.57 17.42 11.85
C VAL A 154 -5.28 18.65 12.44
N PRO A 155 -5.39 18.78 13.76
CA PRO A 155 -6.05 19.93 14.38
C PRO A 155 -5.21 21.21 14.26
N VAL A 156 -5.87 22.30 13.91
CA VAL A 156 -5.33 23.67 13.95
C VAL A 156 -6.21 24.49 14.88
N ILE A 157 -5.59 25.22 15.80
CA ILE A 157 -6.29 26.01 16.82
C ILE A 157 -6.27 27.48 16.39
N ASP A 158 -7.43 28.10 16.30
CA ASP A 158 -7.51 29.55 16.13
C ASP A 158 -7.03 30.28 17.41
N LYS A 159 -6.02 31.11 17.28
CA LYS A 159 -5.46 31.84 18.43
C LYS A 159 -6.43 32.82 19.07
N SER A 160 -7.38 33.35 18.33
CA SER A 160 -8.31 34.38 18.79
C SER A 160 -9.53 33.81 19.50
N THR A 161 -10.06 32.68 18.96
CA THR A 161 -11.30 32.07 19.46
C THR A 161 -11.05 30.83 20.30
N GLY A 162 -9.88 30.16 20.15
CA GLY A 162 -9.59 28.85 20.74
C GLY A 162 -10.29 27.69 20.03
N GLU A 163 -11.01 27.95 18.96
CA GLU A 163 -11.69 26.91 18.18
C GLU A 163 -10.68 25.98 17.51
N VAL A 164 -11.00 24.67 17.54
CA VAL A 164 -10.19 23.64 16.90
C VAL A 164 -10.82 23.27 15.58
N GLN A 165 -10.08 23.42 14.50
CA GLN A 165 -10.49 23.00 13.17
C GLN A 165 -9.64 21.85 12.68
N ASP A 166 -10.28 20.72 12.36
CA ASP A 166 -9.63 19.53 11.80
C ASP A 166 -9.31 19.71 10.32
N CYS A 167 -8.03 19.91 10.02
CA CYS A 167 -7.56 20.06 8.64
C CYS A 167 -7.40 18.72 7.95
N GLN A 168 -7.83 18.66 6.71
CA GLN A 168 -7.70 17.52 5.81
C GLN A 168 -6.31 17.51 5.17
N VAL A 169 -5.77 16.34 4.84
CA VAL A 169 -4.45 16.28 4.20
C VAL A 169 -4.56 15.66 2.82
N PHE A 170 -4.34 16.49 1.81
CA PHE A 170 -4.28 16.11 0.40
C PHE A 170 -2.94 15.45 0.08
N VAL A 171 -2.96 14.40 -0.72
CA VAL A 171 -1.78 13.64 -1.15
C VAL A 171 -1.84 13.39 -2.64
N ALA A 172 -0.75 13.68 -3.34
CA ALA A 172 -0.58 13.35 -4.76
C ALA A 172 0.75 12.63 -4.98
N VAL A 173 0.74 11.53 -5.75
CA VAL A 173 1.91 10.65 -5.95
C VAL A 173 2.08 10.29 -7.42
N LEU A 174 3.24 10.58 -8.00
CA LEU A 174 3.58 10.15 -9.35
C LEU A 174 3.78 8.63 -9.42
N GLY A 175 3.26 8.03 -10.46
CA GLY A 175 3.23 6.58 -10.64
C GLY A 175 4.61 5.94 -10.71
N ALA A 176 5.53 6.46 -11.49
CA ALA A 176 6.81 5.84 -11.77
C ALA A 176 7.87 6.11 -10.68
N SER A 177 8.10 7.38 -10.31
CA SER A 177 9.12 7.77 -9.31
C SER A 177 8.67 7.59 -7.86
N ASN A 178 7.36 7.57 -7.58
CA ASN A 178 6.75 7.76 -6.26
C ASN A 178 7.04 9.15 -5.66
N PHE A 179 7.39 10.14 -6.47
CA PHE A 179 7.54 11.50 -6.01
C PHE A 179 6.20 11.98 -5.45
N THR A 180 6.23 12.49 -4.22
CA THR A 180 5.02 12.72 -3.43
C THR A 180 4.87 14.21 -3.15
N TYR A 181 3.66 14.71 -3.25
CA TYR A 181 3.19 15.99 -2.75
C TYR A 181 2.17 15.78 -1.65
N ALA A 182 2.19 16.63 -0.63
CA ALA A 182 1.17 16.67 0.40
C ALA A 182 1.00 18.09 0.94
N GLU A 183 -0.23 18.45 1.27
CA GLU A 183 -0.58 19.69 1.95
C GLU A 183 -1.84 19.53 2.80
N ALA A 184 -2.05 20.38 3.77
CA ALA A 184 -3.27 20.46 4.53
C ALA A 184 -4.20 21.53 3.94
N THR A 185 -5.51 21.23 3.97
CA THR A 185 -6.61 22.13 3.61
C THR A 185 -7.65 22.17 4.73
N TYR A 186 -8.46 23.20 4.80
CA TYR A 186 -9.52 23.25 5.80
C TYR A 186 -10.63 22.24 5.52
N THR A 187 -10.92 22.02 4.26
CA THR A 187 -12.03 21.12 3.83
C THR A 187 -11.58 20.20 2.71
N GLN A 188 -12.45 19.25 2.36
CA GLN A 188 -12.34 18.47 1.12
C GLN A 188 -13.26 19.03 0.02
N GLY A 189 -13.76 20.25 0.20
CA GLY A 189 -14.64 20.90 -0.75
C GLY A 189 -13.98 21.14 -2.11
N LEU A 190 -14.80 21.41 -3.12
CA LEU A 190 -14.31 21.58 -4.49
C LEU A 190 -13.26 22.70 -4.64
N PRO A 191 -13.37 23.88 -3.95
CA PRO A 191 -12.33 24.90 -4.01
C PRO A 191 -10.98 24.41 -3.50
N ASP A 192 -10.97 23.73 -2.33
CA ASP A 192 -9.74 23.16 -1.75
C ASP A 192 -9.17 22.06 -2.63
N TRP A 193 -10.04 21.20 -3.16
CA TRP A 193 -9.66 20.12 -4.08
C TRP A 193 -8.97 20.65 -5.33
N ILE A 194 -9.56 21.62 -6.01
CA ILE A 194 -9.00 22.24 -7.21
C ILE A 194 -7.71 22.99 -6.88
N GLY A 195 -7.72 23.79 -5.81
CA GLY A 195 -6.53 24.53 -5.36
C GLY A 195 -5.36 23.62 -5.04
N SER A 196 -5.61 22.48 -4.41
CA SER A 196 -4.59 21.48 -4.11
C SER A 196 -3.99 20.85 -5.37
N HIS A 197 -4.80 20.59 -6.39
CA HIS A 197 -4.29 20.13 -7.69
C HIS A 197 -3.38 21.15 -8.34
N VAL A 198 -3.78 22.42 -8.38
CA VAL A 198 -2.98 23.50 -8.94
C VAL A 198 -1.62 23.57 -8.25
N ARG A 199 -1.60 23.64 -6.92
CA ARG A 199 -0.35 23.69 -6.14
C ARG A 199 0.49 22.43 -6.26
N ALA A 200 -0.14 21.25 -6.40
CA ALA A 200 0.57 20.00 -6.64
C ALA A 200 1.28 20.00 -8.00
N LEU A 201 0.61 20.44 -9.07
CA LEU A 201 1.20 20.55 -10.41
C LEU A 201 2.33 21.58 -10.44
N GLU A 202 2.17 22.72 -9.75
CA GLU A 202 3.22 23.73 -9.59
C GLU A 202 4.44 23.18 -8.84
N PHE A 203 4.21 22.43 -7.74
CA PHE A 203 5.28 21.77 -6.98
C PHE A 203 6.03 20.73 -7.81
N ILE A 204 5.32 19.95 -8.60
CA ILE A 204 5.90 18.97 -9.54
C ILE A 204 6.63 19.68 -10.69
N GLY A 205 6.18 20.86 -11.08
CA GLY A 205 6.76 21.65 -12.18
C GLY A 205 6.44 21.08 -13.55
N GLY A 206 5.27 20.43 -13.70
CA GLY A 206 4.79 19.87 -14.95
C GLY A 206 3.47 19.12 -14.78
N VAL A 207 2.89 18.70 -15.89
CA VAL A 207 1.56 18.07 -15.95
C VAL A 207 1.69 16.61 -16.40
N PRO A 208 1.18 15.63 -15.62
CA PRO A 208 1.07 14.25 -16.06
C PRO A 208 -0.08 14.07 -17.05
N GLU A 209 -0.05 13.01 -17.85
CA GLU A 209 -1.11 12.73 -18.83
C GLU A 209 -2.46 12.45 -18.16
N ILE A 210 -2.46 11.78 -17.01
CA ILE A 210 -3.65 11.28 -16.33
C ILE A 210 -3.65 11.65 -14.85
N LEU A 211 -4.72 12.29 -14.39
CA LEU A 211 -5.05 12.48 -12.99
C LEU A 211 -5.94 11.32 -12.53
N VAL A 212 -5.52 10.59 -11.51
CA VAL A 212 -6.23 9.40 -10.99
C VAL A 212 -6.71 9.67 -9.56
N PRO A 213 -7.88 10.32 -9.38
CA PRO A 213 -8.48 10.48 -8.06
C PRO A 213 -9.05 9.15 -7.54
N ASP A 214 -8.87 8.87 -6.22
CA ASP A 214 -9.41 7.65 -5.62
C ASP A 214 -10.92 7.76 -5.38
N ASN A 215 -11.40 8.91 -4.96
CA ASN A 215 -12.80 9.11 -4.64
C ASN A 215 -13.34 10.43 -5.21
N LEU A 216 -14.25 10.32 -6.17
CA LEU A 216 -14.91 11.50 -6.77
C LEU A 216 -16.01 12.10 -5.89
N LEU A 217 -16.21 11.65 -4.64
CA LEU A 217 -17.26 12.17 -3.77
C LEU A 217 -17.08 13.68 -3.46
N SER A 218 -15.84 14.17 -3.42
CA SER A 218 -15.56 15.61 -3.28
C SER A 218 -15.78 16.42 -4.57
N GLY A 219 -15.77 15.75 -5.72
CA GLY A 219 -16.01 16.34 -7.05
C GLY A 219 -17.37 16.00 -7.65
N ILE A 220 -18.20 15.21 -6.96
CA ILE A 220 -19.54 14.86 -7.45
C ILE A 220 -20.58 15.72 -6.73
N THR A 221 -21.12 16.69 -7.43
CA THR A 221 -22.40 17.30 -7.09
C THR A 221 -23.46 16.21 -6.95
N LYS A 222 -24.30 16.29 -5.91
CA LYS A 222 -25.45 15.41 -5.72
C LYS A 222 -26.16 15.15 -7.05
N ALA A 223 -26.13 13.89 -7.45
CA ALA A 223 -27.07 13.25 -8.34
C ALA A 223 -27.39 13.92 -9.70
N CYS A 224 -26.65 13.56 -10.73
CA CYS A 224 -27.35 13.11 -11.92
C CYS A 224 -27.42 11.58 -11.87
N ARG A 225 -28.61 11.03 -11.78
CA ARG A 225 -28.91 9.60 -11.59
C ARG A 225 -28.52 8.74 -12.80
N TYR A 226 -28.03 9.35 -13.87
CA TYR A 226 -27.79 8.72 -15.17
C TYR A 226 -26.35 8.79 -15.68
N GLU A 227 -25.50 9.69 -15.15
CA GLU A 227 -24.06 9.68 -15.43
C GLU A 227 -23.30 10.14 -14.18
N PRO A 228 -22.38 9.34 -13.61
CA PRO A 228 -21.43 9.83 -12.62
C PRO A 228 -20.38 10.69 -13.36
N GLY A 229 -20.78 11.87 -13.81
CA GLY A 229 -19.92 12.81 -14.50
C GLY A 229 -18.93 13.45 -13.52
N VAL A 230 -17.70 13.60 -13.95
CA VAL A 230 -16.70 14.47 -13.31
C VAL A 230 -17.30 15.86 -13.17
N ASN A 231 -17.16 16.49 -11.99
CA ASN A 231 -17.63 17.86 -11.76
C ASN A 231 -17.11 18.79 -12.89
N ARG A 232 -17.97 19.65 -13.43
CA ARG A 232 -17.67 20.56 -14.55
C ARG A 232 -16.39 21.38 -14.31
N THR A 233 -16.24 21.97 -13.14
CA THR A 233 -15.06 22.78 -12.79
C THR A 233 -13.79 21.93 -12.74
N TYR A 234 -13.87 20.69 -12.23
CA TYR A 234 -12.73 19.77 -12.22
C TYR A 234 -12.34 19.33 -13.63
N GLN A 235 -13.33 19.11 -14.50
CA GLN A 235 -13.09 18.81 -15.91
C GLN A 235 -12.46 20.02 -16.63
N GLU A 236 -12.91 21.23 -16.36
CA GLU A 236 -12.32 22.46 -16.92
C GLU A 236 -10.87 22.65 -16.50
N MET A 237 -10.55 22.36 -15.21
CA MET A 237 -9.19 22.36 -14.72
C MET A 237 -8.33 21.33 -15.48
N ALA A 238 -8.82 20.13 -15.66
CA ALA A 238 -8.10 19.09 -16.39
C ALA A 238 -7.85 19.47 -17.85
N VAL A 239 -8.83 20.06 -18.52
CA VAL A 239 -8.70 20.59 -19.89
C VAL A 239 -7.68 21.73 -19.93
N HIS A 240 -7.72 22.66 -18.97
CA HIS A 240 -6.77 23.77 -18.87
C HIS A 240 -5.32 23.29 -18.80
N TYR A 241 -5.07 22.22 -18.04
CA TYR A 241 -3.74 21.60 -17.92
C TYR A 241 -3.44 20.57 -19.02
N GLY A 242 -4.40 20.23 -19.87
CA GLY A 242 -4.19 19.20 -20.91
C GLY A 242 -4.13 17.78 -20.37
N ALA A 243 -4.61 17.52 -19.15
CA ALA A 243 -4.62 16.21 -18.52
C ALA A 243 -5.99 15.51 -18.65
N ALA A 244 -6.00 14.18 -18.67
CA ALA A 244 -7.21 13.38 -18.58
C ALA A 244 -7.53 13.02 -17.11
N VAL A 245 -8.81 13.06 -16.72
CA VAL A 245 -9.26 12.56 -15.40
C VAL A 245 -9.80 11.15 -15.57
N ILE A 246 -9.13 10.17 -14.97
CA ILE A 246 -9.56 8.76 -14.98
C ILE A 246 -9.64 8.26 -13.54
N PRO A 247 -10.84 8.24 -12.93
CA PRO A 247 -11.00 7.77 -11.57
C PRO A 247 -10.56 6.32 -11.38
N ALA A 248 -10.02 6.00 -10.21
CA ALA A 248 -9.73 4.61 -9.85
C ALA A 248 -11.02 3.78 -9.85
N ARG A 249 -10.96 2.58 -10.42
CA ARG A 249 -12.14 1.72 -10.56
C ARG A 249 -12.65 1.25 -9.19
N VAL A 250 -13.94 1.39 -8.96
CA VAL A 250 -14.60 0.87 -7.76
C VAL A 250 -14.43 -0.65 -7.68
N ARG A 251 -14.10 -1.18 -6.50
CA ARG A 251 -13.89 -2.61 -6.21
C ARG A 251 -12.68 -3.26 -6.91
N LYS A 252 -11.71 -2.49 -7.41
CA LYS A 252 -10.42 -3.03 -7.86
C LYS A 252 -9.27 -2.53 -6.98
N PRO A 253 -8.94 -3.19 -5.85
CA PRO A 253 -7.93 -2.76 -4.89
C PRO A 253 -6.55 -2.52 -5.52
N LYS A 254 -6.24 -3.26 -6.59
CA LYS A 254 -4.95 -3.12 -7.30
C LYS A 254 -4.76 -1.74 -7.95
N ASP A 255 -5.84 -1.10 -8.42
CA ASP A 255 -5.77 0.23 -9.03
C ASP A 255 -5.48 1.32 -7.97
N LYS A 256 -5.87 1.08 -6.72
CA LYS A 256 -5.70 1.99 -5.57
C LYS A 256 -4.39 1.78 -4.81
N ALA A 257 -3.75 0.62 -4.96
CA ALA A 257 -2.57 0.25 -4.16
C ALA A 257 -1.46 1.31 -4.18
N LYS A 258 -1.33 2.07 -5.27
CA LYS A 258 -0.30 3.11 -5.41
C LYS A 258 -0.61 4.33 -4.54
N VAL A 259 -1.83 4.85 -4.59
CA VAL A 259 -2.24 5.99 -3.78
C VAL A 259 -2.33 5.62 -2.30
N GLU A 260 -2.86 4.43 -1.98
CA GLU A 260 -2.91 3.92 -0.61
C GLU A 260 -1.50 3.82 0.01
N ALA A 261 -0.52 3.33 -0.75
CA ALA A 261 0.87 3.29 -0.32
C ALA A 261 1.44 4.70 -0.10
N GLY A 262 1.11 5.67 -0.96
CA GLY A 262 1.48 7.08 -0.82
C GLY A 262 0.87 7.73 0.41
N VAL A 263 -0.42 7.56 0.62
CA VAL A 263 -1.14 8.03 1.83
C VAL A 263 -0.52 7.44 3.10
N GLN A 264 -0.27 6.13 3.14
CA GLN A 264 0.39 5.49 4.29
C GLN A 264 1.79 6.04 4.54
N LEU A 265 2.55 6.40 3.52
CA LEU A 265 3.86 7.02 3.68
C LEU A 265 3.74 8.42 4.30
N VAL A 266 2.81 9.25 3.82
CA VAL A 266 2.53 10.57 4.39
C VAL A 266 2.09 10.43 5.85
N GLN A 267 1.15 9.53 6.15
CA GLN A 267 0.71 9.28 7.52
C GLN A 267 1.87 8.89 8.45
N ARG A 268 2.73 7.95 8.03
CA ARG A 268 3.82 7.42 8.86
C ARG A 268 5.00 8.37 9.02
N TRP A 269 5.35 9.13 7.98
CA TRP A 269 6.58 9.92 7.97
C TRP A 269 6.34 11.42 8.16
N ILE A 270 5.13 11.89 7.91
CA ILE A 270 4.75 13.30 8.08
C ILE A 270 3.80 13.43 9.28
N LEU A 271 2.58 12.89 9.19
CA LEU A 271 1.56 13.12 10.22
C LEU A 271 1.97 12.53 11.58
N ALA A 272 2.51 11.32 11.60
CA ALA A 272 3.02 10.73 12.84
C ALA A 272 4.19 11.51 13.45
N ALA A 273 5.04 12.15 12.65
CA ALA A 273 6.10 13.03 13.15
C ALA A 273 5.56 14.34 13.76
N LEU A 274 4.41 14.82 13.25
CA LEU A 274 3.75 16.02 13.72
C LEU A 274 2.80 15.81 14.92
N ARG A 275 2.54 14.59 15.35
CA ARG A 275 1.52 14.21 16.36
C ARG A 275 1.58 14.97 17.69
N ASN A 276 2.76 15.42 18.08
CA ASN A 276 2.99 16.15 19.34
C ASN A 276 3.17 17.66 19.13
N ARG A 277 2.96 18.17 17.91
CA ARG A 277 3.04 19.61 17.62
C ARG A 277 1.64 20.20 17.62
N THR A 278 1.53 21.40 18.14
CA THR A 278 0.31 22.21 18.08
C THR A 278 0.48 23.28 17.01
N PHE A 279 -0.53 23.47 16.18
CA PHE A 279 -0.53 24.42 15.09
C PHE A 279 -1.61 25.48 15.30
N PHE A 280 -1.28 26.71 14.99
CA PHE A 280 -2.18 27.85 15.17
C PHE A 280 -2.60 28.51 13.84
N SER A 281 -2.14 27.99 12.73
CA SER A 281 -2.58 28.38 11.41
C SER A 281 -2.34 27.26 10.39
N LEU A 282 -3.15 27.25 9.32
CA LEU A 282 -2.96 26.35 8.20
C LEU A 282 -1.58 26.55 7.53
N ALA A 283 -1.11 27.79 7.48
CA ALA A 283 0.19 28.13 6.91
C ALA A 283 1.35 27.50 7.72
N GLU A 284 1.28 27.54 9.06
CA GLU A 284 2.26 26.91 9.94
C GLU A 284 2.26 25.38 9.76
N LEU A 285 1.07 24.76 9.70
CA LEU A 285 0.94 23.33 9.44
C LEU A 285 1.54 22.95 8.07
N ASN A 286 1.22 23.70 7.03
CA ASN A 286 1.73 23.45 5.70
C ASN A 286 3.25 23.66 5.58
N ALA A 287 3.82 24.62 6.29
CA ALA A 287 5.26 24.77 6.38
C ALA A 287 5.94 23.54 7.00
N ALA A 288 5.36 23.01 8.09
CA ALA A 288 5.87 21.80 8.75
C ALA A 288 5.71 20.55 7.87
N ILE A 289 4.58 20.40 7.16
CA ILE A 289 4.38 19.33 6.18
C ILE A 289 5.43 19.41 5.08
N ARG A 290 5.70 20.60 4.54
CA ARG A 290 6.67 20.83 3.46
C ARG A 290 8.08 20.40 3.87
N GLU A 291 8.53 20.77 5.06
CA GLU A 291 9.83 20.36 5.59
C GLU A 291 9.97 18.82 5.66
N LEU A 292 8.95 18.14 6.16
CA LEU A 292 8.95 16.68 6.27
C LEU A 292 8.78 15.99 4.91
N LEU A 293 8.04 16.61 3.98
CA LEU A 293 7.87 16.14 2.62
C LEU A 293 9.20 16.14 1.85
N ASP A 294 10.01 17.20 2.02
CA ASP A 294 11.33 17.27 1.43
C ASP A 294 12.23 16.15 1.99
N LYS A 295 12.21 15.91 3.29
CA LYS A 295 12.92 14.78 3.91
C LYS A 295 12.43 13.43 3.36
N LEU A 296 11.11 13.24 3.17
CA LEU A 296 10.53 12.04 2.63
C LEU A 296 10.96 11.79 1.17
N ASN A 297 10.93 12.82 0.33
CA ASN A 297 11.30 12.71 -1.08
C ASN A 297 12.80 12.48 -1.28
N ASN A 298 13.65 13.02 -0.40
CA ASN A 298 15.10 12.81 -0.42
C ASN A 298 15.53 11.48 0.21
N LYS A 299 14.65 10.79 0.96
CA LYS A 299 14.99 9.56 1.65
C LYS A 299 15.34 8.43 0.68
N PRO A 300 16.53 7.78 0.82
CA PRO A 300 16.90 6.65 -0.02
C PRO A 300 15.90 5.49 0.07
N PHE A 301 15.68 4.81 -1.05
CA PHE A 301 14.89 3.59 -1.07
C PHE A 301 15.63 2.44 -0.38
N LYS A 302 14.89 1.54 0.30
CA LYS A 302 15.48 0.36 0.95
C LYS A 302 15.91 -0.73 -0.02
N LYS A 303 15.24 -0.87 -1.18
CA LYS A 303 15.41 -1.98 -2.13
C LYS A 303 15.81 -1.54 -3.54
N LEU A 304 15.83 -0.24 -3.80
CA LEU A 304 16.17 0.35 -5.09
C LEU A 304 17.25 1.39 -4.85
N SER A 305 18.07 1.65 -5.86
CA SER A 305 19.01 2.78 -5.85
C SER A 305 18.28 4.11 -5.93
N GLY A 306 18.85 5.15 -5.30
CA GLY A 306 18.34 6.51 -5.33
C GLY A 306 17.22 6.78 -4.34
N SER A 307 16.54 7.90 -4.54
CA SER A 307 15.43 8.42 -3.75
C SER A 307 14.24 8.77 -4.68
N ARG A 308 13.12 9.22 -4.09
CA ARG A 308 11.97 9.67 -4.89
C ARG A 308 12.33 10.86 -5.77
N ILE A 309 13.05 11.82 -5.24
CA ILE A 309 13.46 13.01 -6.00
C ILE A 309 14.48 12.68 -7.09
N SER A 310 15.45 11.80 -6.86
CA SER A 310 16.42 11.42 -7.90
C SER A 310 15.72 10.70 -9.04
N ARG A 311 14.81 9.77 -8.74
CA ARG A 311 14.01 9.11 -9.78
C ARG A 311 13.04 10.05 -10.49
N PHE A 312 12.46 10.99 -9.75
CA PHE A 312 11.63 12.02 -10.37
C PHE A 312 12.43 12.83 -11.40
N GLN A 313 13.61 13.29 -11.03
CA GLN A 313 14.47 14.06 -11.95
C GLN A 313 14.92 13.26 -13.16
N GLU A 314 15.19 11.96 -12.95
CA GLU A 314 15.70 11.06 -13.99
C GLU A 314 14.62 10.64 -14.99
N ILE A 315 13.41 10.27 -14.51
CA ILE A 315 12.41 9.62 -15.35
C ILE A 315 11.11 10.40 -15.52
N ASP A 316 10.51 10.94 -14.44
CA ASP A 316 9.20 11.60 -14.56
C ASP A 316 9.32 13.02 -15.11
N LYS A 317 10.23 13.83 -14.56
CA LYS A 317 10.37 15.25 -14.95
C LYS A 317 10.56 15.48 -16.46
N PRO A 318 11.40 14.70 -17.17
CA PRO A 318 11.54 14.85 -18.63
C PRO A 318 10.31 14.43 -19.42
N ALA A 319 9.43 13.59 -18.84
CA ALA A 319 8.24 13.05 -19.49
C ALA A 319 6.98 13.86 -19.22
N LEU A 320 7.00 14.79 -18.25
CA LEU A 320 5.86 15.66 -17.95
C LEU A 320 5.66 16.71 -19.04
N GLN A 321 4.41 17.08 -19.29
CA GLN A 321 4.07 18.23 -20.13
C GLN A 321 4.39 19.54 -19.40
N PRO A 322 4.72 20.63 -20.11
CA PRO A 322 4.94 21.93 -19.48
C PRO A 322 3.66 22.47 -18.86
N LEU A 323 3.82 23.23 -17.77
CA LEU A 323 2.71 23.97 -17.19
C LEU A 323 2.20 25.04 -18.17
N PRO A 324 0.88 25.33 -18.18
CA PRO A 324 0.34 26.47 -18.93
C PRO A 324 0.91 27.78 -18.37
N ALA A 325 0.84 28.85 -19.19
CA ALA A 325 1.36 30.16 -18.84
C ALA A 325 0.69 30.82 -17.62
N SER A 326 -0.55 30.44 -17.32
CA SER A 326 -1.30 30.88 -16.13
C SER A 326 -1.82 29.68 -15.37
N ALA A 327 -1.88 29.80 -14.05
CA ALA A 327 -2.55 28.82 -13.21
C ALA A 327 -4.06 28.82 -13.46
N PHE A 328 -4.72 27.67 -13.26
CA PHE A 328 -6.17 27.59 -13.33
C PHE A 328 -6.79 28.35 -12.17
N GLU A 329 -7.71 29.26 -12.48
CA GLU A 329 -8.51 29.97 -11.49
C GLU A 329 -9.82 29.24 -11.22
N TYR A 330 -10.07 28.94 -9.96
CA TYR A 330 -11.33 28.34 -9.53
C TYR A 330 -12.49 29.28 -9.80
N ALA A 331 -13.58 28.74 -10.34
CA ALA A 331 -14.81 29.47 -10.52
C ALA A 331 -16.02 28.58 -10.22
N GLU A 332 -17.08 29.19 -9.71
CA GLU A 332 -18.37 28.53 -9.48
C GLU A 332 -19.29 28.69 -10.69
N TRP A 333 -20.07 27.66 -10.96
CA TRP A 333 -21.08 27.68 -12.00
C TRP A 333 -22.46 27.90 -11.42
N LYS A 334 -23.16 28.94 -11.92
CA LYS A 334 -24.58 29.15 -11.73
C LYS A 334 -25.30 28.77 -13.02
N ILE A 335 -26.00 27.66 -13.02
CA ILE A 335 -26.66 27.13 -14.23
C ILE A 335 -28.08 27.63 -14.38
N LYS A 336 -28.56 27.71 -15.64
CA LYS A 336 -29.94 28.05 -16.00
C LYS A 336 -30.42 29.40 -15.44
N LYS A 337 -29.55 30.41 -15.39
CA LYS A 337 -29.93 31.77 -15.10
C LYS A 337 -30.63 32.40 -16.33
N ARG A 338 -31.75 33.02 -16.11
CA ARG A 338 -32.48 33.72 -17.19
C ARG A 338 -32.32 35.22 -17.03
N PRO A 339 -31.89 35.95 -18.07
CA PRO A 339 -31.83 37.41 -18.03
C PRO A 339 -33.20 38.03 -17.78
N GLY A 340 -33.23 39.09 -17.00
CA GLY A 340 -34.40 39.92 -16.82
C GLY A 340 -34.79 40.65 -18.10
N ILE A 341 -35.93 41.38 -18.06
CA ILE A 341 -36.39 42.20 -19.17
C ILE A 341 -35.44 43.37 -19.48
N ASP A 342 -34.63 43.74 -18.51
CA ASP A 342 -33.61 44.78 -18.53
C ASP A 342 -32.20 44.24 -18.93
N TYR A 343 -32.13 43.01 -19.45
CA TYR A 343 -30.90 42.35 -19.92
C TYR A 343 -29.84 42.15 -18.83
N HIS A 344 -30.27 41.99 -17.55
CA HIS A 344 -29.36 41.69 -16.47
C HIS A 344 -29.57 40.29 -15.89
N ILE A 345 -28.49 39.69 -15.42
CA ILE A 345 -28.49 38.46 -14.64
C ILE A 345 -28.04 38.79 -13.22
N GLU A 346 -28.82 38.37 -12.26
CA GLU A 346 -28.46 38.48 -10.85
C GLU A 346 -27.56 37.31 -10.42
N VAL A 347 -26.39 37.63 -9.88
CA VAL A 347 -25.45 36.66 -9.30
C VAL A 347 -24.93 37.21 -7.98
N ASN A 348 -25.21 36.54 -6.87
CA ASN A 348 -24.80 36.95 -5.52
C ASN A 348 -25.16 38.39 -5.20
N ASP A 349 -26.42 38.78 -5.41
CA ASP A 349 -26.98 40.10 -5.18
C ASP A 349 -26.37 41.23 -6.05
N HIS A 350 -25.63 40.85 -7.10
CA HIS A 350 -25.09 41.77 -8.10
C HIS A 350 -25.73 41.52 -9.46
N TYR A 351 -25.93 42.62 -10.22
CA TYR A 351 -26.53 42.58 -11.56
C TYR A 351 -25.47 42.78 -12.64
N TYR A 352 -25.45 41.85 -13.58
CA TYR A 352 -24.51 41.85 -14.71
C TYR A 352 -25.27 41.95 -16.02
N SER A 353 -24.96 42.95 -16.83
CA SER A 353 -25.57 43.11 -18.15
C SER A 353 -25.11 42.00 -19.10
N VAL A 354 -26.05 41.52 -19.89
CA VAL A 354 -25.78 40.53 -20.93
C VAL A 354 -26.26 41.07 -22.30
N PRO A 355 -25.72 40.58 -23.42
CA PRO A 355 -26.19 40.94 -24.75
C PRO A 355 -27.68 40.72 -24.89
N TYR A 356 -28.39 41.68 -25.48
CA TYR A 356 -29.86 41.67 -25.61
C TYR A 356 -30.37 40.43 -26.37
N GLN A 357 -29.56 39.84 -27.25
CA GLN A 357 -29.89 38.64 -28.00
C GLN A 357 -30.14 37.43 -27.08
N LEU A 358 -29.55 37.41 -25.88
CA LEU A 358 -29.64 36.33 -24.93
C LEU A 358 -30.82 36.43 -23.96
N ARG A 359 -31.72 37.41 -24.14
CA ARG A 359 -32.85 37.71 -23.25
C ARG A 359 -33.73 36.49 -22.91
N ASN A 360 -33.98 35.62 -23.86
CA ASN A 360 -34.87 34.46 -23.70
C ASN A 360 -34.12 33.15 -23.49
N GLU A 361 -32.79 33.19 -23.44
CA GLU A 361 -31.95 32.03 -23.28
C GLU A 361 -31.72 31.71 -21.81
N HIS A 362 -31.49 30.42 -21.52
CA HIS A 362 -30.96 30.00 -20.24
C HIS A 362 -29.44 30.03 -20.30
N LEU A 363 -28.82 30.85 -19.48
CA LEU A 363 -27.40 31.07 -19.47
C LEU A 363 -26.75 30.34 -18.29
N ASP A 364 -25.60 29.74 -18.54
CA ASP A 364 -24.71 29.28 -17.51
C ASP A 364 -23.67 30.38 -17.24
N VAL A 365 -23.54 30.77 -15.98
CA VAL A 365 -22.67 31.86 -15.56
C VAL A 365 -21.50 31.22 -14.77
N ARG A 366 -20.32 31.55 -15.19
CA ARG A 366 -19.09 31.14 -14.54
C ARG A 366 -18.52 32.30 -13.74
#